data_5de7156b2fc9d1f1318dd7f816abedfe
#
_entry.id   5de7156b2fc9d1f1318dd7f816abedfe
#
_cell.length_a   1.000
_cell.length_b   1.000
_cell.length_c   1.000
_cell.angle_alpha   90.00
_cell.angle_beta   90.00
_cell.angle_gamma   90.00
#
_symmetry.space_group_name_H-M   'P 1'
#
loop_
_entity.id
_entity.type
_entity.pdbx_description
1 polymer ?
#
loop_
_entity_poly.entity_id
_entity_poly.type
_entity_poly.pdbx_seq_one_letter_code
_entity_poly.pdbx_strand_id
1 'polypeptide(L)'
;MRALTLLLLGALGFGANSGNMNIFRSLATLAYDCRRPDFFREELMGAVRIVERGDLKPHEMIGNWAGELGPTQFTPSQYFKYGVDFDGDGRVDMIHSTPDALASAANLMKSFGWQRGQPWLQEVRVPAEMPWQESGLENKHPRSQWVRWGVTAARGQLPADNLEASLILPMGRLGPAFLAYPNFKAYIEWNAALVYSTTAAYFGTRLAGAPPFGQGNGQPV
;
A
#
# COMPACT_ATOMS: atom_id res chain seq x y z
N MET A 1 -1.95 14.11 -0.11
CA MET A 1 -1.70 13.37 -1.36
C MET A 1 -0.21 13.19 -1.66
N ARG A 2 0.66 14.23 -1.63
CA ARG A 2 2.09 14.10 -2.02
C ARG A 2 2.85 12.99 -1.26
N ALA A 3 2.68 12.86 0.05
CA ALA A 3 3.39 11.87 0.85
C ALA A 3 2.97 10.42 0.50
N LEU A 4 1.68 10.17 0.28
CA LEU A 4 1.15 8.85 -0.05
C LEU A 4 1.67 8.33 -1.40
N THR A 5 1.72 9.20 -2.39
CA THR A 5 2.11 8.85 -3.76
C THR A 5 3.63 8.63 -3.89
N LEU A 6 4.44 9.47 -3.24
CA LEU A 6 5.88 9.27 -3.13
C LEU A 6 6.24 7.96 -2.39
N LEU A 7 5.39 7.55 -1.48
CA LEU A 7 5.50 6.35 -0.68
C LEU A 7 5.38 5.08 -1.53
N LEU A 8 4.37 5.01 -2.39
CA LEU A 8 4.17 3.87 -3.29
C LEU A 8 5.36 3.72 -4.24
N LEU A 9 5.86 4.81 -4.80
CA LEU A 9 7.07 4.80 -5.62
C LEU A 9 8.31 4.36 -4.84
N GLY A 10 8.49 4.87 -3.63
CA GLY A 10 9.65 4.53 -2.80
C GLY A 10 9.68 3.06 -2.37
N ALA A 11 8.52 2.51 -2.00
CA ALA A 11 8.37 1.10 -1.61
C ALA A 11 8.72 0.14 -2.77
N LEU A 12 8.56 0.59 -4.02
CA LEU A 12 8.84 -0.18 -5.23
C LEU A 12 10.17 0.22 -5.91
N GLY A 13 11.06 0.90 -5.18
CA GLY A 13 12.37 1.31 -5.69
C GLY A 13 12.32 2.36 -6.79
N PHE A 14 11.30 3.23 -6.79
CA PHE A 14 11.10 4.28 -7.80
C PHE A 14 11.12 3.76 -9.25
N GLY A 15 10.60 2.56 -9.47
CA GLY A 15 10.54 1.94 -10.79
C GLY A 15 11.78 1.14 -11.19
N ALA A 16 12.81 1.04 -10.34
CA ALA A 16 14.02 0.26 -10.63
C ALA A 16 13.73 -1.22 -10.89
N ASN A 17 12.62 -1.74 -10.37
CA ASN A 17 12.21 -3.15 -10.47
C ASN A 17 10.89 -3.33 -11.26
N SER A 18 10.58 -2.45 -12.22
CA SER A 18 9.35 -2.55 -13.02
C SER A 18 9.32 -3.76 -13.95
N GLY A 19 10.45 -4.47 -14.11
CA GLY A 19 10.57 -5.59 -15.03
C GLY A 19 10.93 -5.18 -16.45
N ASN A 20 11.23 -6.18 -17.28
CA ASN A 20 11.64 -6.01 -18.68
C ASN A 20 10.94 -7.00 -19.62
N MET A 21 9.84 -7.60 -19.17
CA MET A 21 9.11 -8.61 -19.94
C MET A 21 7.92 -7.98 -20.66
N ASN A 22 7.64 -8.45 -21.89
CA ASN A 22 6.38 -8.11 -22.54
C ASN A 22 5.23 -8.77 -21.77
N ILE A 23 4.31 -7.97 -21.23
CA ILE A 23 3.26 -8.46 -20.32
C ILE A 23 2.23 -9.34 -21.04
N PHE A 24 1.97 -9.16 -22.34
CA PHE A 24 1.10 -10.06 -23.08
C PHE A 24 1.62 -11.48 -23.04
N ARG A 25 2.94 -11.65 -23.21
CA ARG A 25 3.57 -12.96 -23.12
C ARG A 25 3.49 -13.54 -21.71
N SER A 26 3.78 -12.72 -20.68
CA SER A 26 3.68 -13.13 -19.28
C SER A 26 2.26 -13.56 -18.94
N LEU A 27 1.27 -12.72 -19.26
CA LEU A 27 -0.13 -12.97 -18.95
C LEU A 27 -0.72 -14.15 -19.73
N ALA A 28 -0.37 -14.31 -21.01
CA ALA A 28 -0.80 -15.48 -21.78
C ALA A 28 -0.26 -16.78 -21.18
N THR A 29 1.00 -16.79 -20.74
CA THR A 29 1.60 -17.95 -20.06
C THR A 29 0.88 -18.24 -18.75
N LEU A 30 0.63 -17.23 -17.92
CA LEU A 30 -0.06 -17.39 -16.64
C LEU A 30 -1.55 -17.72 -16.79
N ALA A 31 -2.20 -17.24 -17.85
CA ALA A 31 -3.58 -17.60 -18.17
C ALA A 31 -3.72 -19.07 -18.61
N TYR A 32 -2.64 -19.66 -19.13
CA TYR A 32 -2.56 -21.09 -19.47
C TYR A 32 -2.19 -21.95 -18.26
N ASP A 33 -1.50 -21.39 -17.25
CA ASP A 33 -1.13 -22.08 -16.01
C ASP A 33 -2.41 -22.43 -15.20
N CYS A 34 -2.38 -23.55 -14.53
CA CYS A 34 -3.53 -24.06 -13.77
C CYS A 34 -3.78 -23.36 -12.42
N ARG A 35 -2.90 -22.48 -11.94
CA ARG A 35 -3.02 -21.88 -10.60
C ARG A 35 -4.12 -20.85 -10.47
N ARG A 36 -4.21 -19.91 -11.39
CA ARG A 36 -5.17 -18.77 -11.34
C ARG A 36 -5.57 -18.36 -12.78
N PRO A 37 -6.02 -19.28 -13.61
CA PRO A 37 -6.20 -19.02 -15.05
C PRO A 37 -7.23 -17.90 -15.32
N ASP A 38 -8.34 -17.89 -14.60
CA ASP A 38 -9.40 -16.90 -14.82
C ASP A 38 -8.95 -15.49 -14.47
N PHE A 39 -8.23 -15.31 -13.37
CA PHE A 39 -7.64 -14.04 -13.00
C PHE A 39 -6.69 -13.52 -14.10
N PHE A 40 -5.77 -14.35 -14.56
CA PHE A 40 -4.80 -13.93 -15.58
C PHE A 40 -5.41 -13.75 -16.98
N ARG A 41 -6.52 -14.43 -17.30
CA ARG A 41 -7.31 -14.15 -18.51
C ARG A 41 -7.95 -12.77 -18.44
N GLU A 42 -8.50 -12.40 -17.29
CA GLU A 42 -9.06 -11.05 -17.08
C GLU A 42 -7.98 -9.97 -17.23
N GLU A 43 -6.80 -10.19 -16.64
CA GLU A 43 -5.68 -9.27 -16.76
C GLU A 43 -5.15 -9.18 -18.19
N LEU A 44 -5.10 -10.29 -18.94
CA LEU A 44 -4.75 -10.28 -20.36
C LEU A 44 -5.75 -9.45 -21.19
N MET A 45 -7.05 -9.57 -20.89
CA MET A 45 -8.07 -8.73 -21.53
C MET A 45 -7.96 -7.27 -21.11
N GLY A 46 -7.58 -7.01 -19.87
CA GLY A 46 -7.24 -5.66 -19.39
C GLY A 46 -6.11 -5.03 -20.19
N ALA A 47 -5.05 -5.82 -20.48
CA ALA A 47 -3.93 -5.37 -21.30
C ALA A 47 -4.34 -5.04 -22.74
N VAL A 48 -5.23 -5.84 -23.34
CA VAL A 48 -5.79 -5.56 -24.67
C VAL A 48 -6.56 -4.22 -24.66
N ARG A 49 -7.38 -3.98 -23.64
CA ARG A 49 -8.16 -2.73 -23.52
C ARG A 49 -7.29 -1.48 -23.36
N ILE A 50 -6.13 -1.57 -22.70
CA ILE A 50 -5.17 -0.46 -22.61
C ILE A 50 -4.69 -0.06 -24.00
N VAL A 51 -4.32 -1.06 -24.83
CA VAL A 51 -3.89 -0.82 -26.22
C VAL A 51 -5.04 -0.31 -27.08
N GLU A 52 -6.24 -0.88 -26.95
CA GLU A 52 -7.44 -0.46 -27.69
C GLU A 52 -7.82 0.99 -27.37
N ARG A 53 -7.68 1.43 -26.10
CA ARG A 53 -7.89 2.82 -25.68
C ARG A 53 -6.83 3.77 -26.24
N GLY A 54 -5.68 3.26 -26.66
CA GLY A 54 -4.59 4.04 -27.22
C GLY A 54 -3.58 4.57 -26.20
N ASP A 55 -3.66 4.15 -24.95
CA ASP A 55 -2.76 4.60 -23.89
C ASP A 55 -1.32 4.15 -24.13
N LEU A 56 -1.14 2.88 -24.47
CA LEU A 56 0.15 2.26 -24.75
C LEU A 56 0.08 1.40 -26.01
N LYS A 57 1.18 1.32 -26.75
CA LYS A 57 1.32 0.40 -27.88
C LYS A 57 1.71 -1.00 -27.38
N PRO A 58 1.45 -2.08 -28.16
CA PRO A 58 1.80 -3.45 -27.76
C PRO A 58 3.27 -3.65 -27.39
N HIS A 59 4.20 -2.95 -28.02
CA HIS A 59 5.63 -3.04 -27.72
C HIS A 59 6.05 -2.23 -26.51
N GLU A 60 5.24 -1.27 -26.05
CA GLU A 60 5.43 -0.47 -24.84
C GLU A 60 4.90 -1.18 -23.58
N MET A 61 4.11 -2.24 -23.77
CA MET A 61 3.54 -3.04 -22.69
C MET A 61 4.62 -3.92 -22.02
N ILE A 62 5.53 -3.25 -21.32
CA ILE A 62 6.67 -3.85 -20.60
C ILE A 62 6.44 -3.76 -19.10
N GLY A 63 6.65 -4.86 -18.41
CA GLY A 63 6.44 -4.97 -16.97
C GLY A 63 7.14 -6.18 -16.38
N ASN A 64 6.64 -6.67 -15.26
CA ASN A 64 7.22 -7.81 -14.56
C ASN A 64 6.65 -9.16 -15.06
N TRP A 65 7.18 -10.25 -14.48
CA TRP A 65 6.76 -11.62 -14.83
C TRP A 65 5.29 -11.91 -14.48
N ALA A 66 4.71 -11.18 -13.50
CA ALA A 66 3.31 -11.32 -13.11
C ALA A 66 2.35 -10.50 -14.00
N GLY A 67 2.88 -9.77 -14.99
CA GLY A 67 2.08 -8.95 -15.90
C GLY A 67 1.71 -7.58 -15.35
N GLU A 68 2.39 -7.11 -14.31
CA GLU A 68 2.16 -5.80 -13.72
C GLU A 68 3.00 -4.73 -14.45
N LEU A 69 2.46 -3.50 -14.51
CA LEU A 69 2.96 -2.38 -15.28
C LEU A 69 3.42 -1.22 -14.41
N GLY A 70 4.48 -0.56 -14.86
CA GLY A 70 4.96 0.71 -14.34
C GLY A 70 5.58 0.63 -12.94
N PRO A 71 6.04 1.79 -12.40
CA PRO A 71 6.76 1.87 -11.13
C PRO A 71 5.88 1.57 -9.92
N THR A 72 4.58 1.50 -10.05
CA THR A 72 3.60 1.18 -9.02
C THR A 72 2.99 -0.21 -9.18
N GLN A 73 3.47 -0.98 -10.16
CA GLN A 73 3.12 -2.38 -10.41
C GLN A 73 1.60 -2.62 -10.46
N PHE A 74 0.92 -1.83 -11.29
CA PHE A 74 -0.50 -2.01 -11.54
C PHE A 74 -0.75 -3.26 -12.37
N THR A 75 -1.75 -4.05 -12.00
CA THR A 75 -2.30 -5.03 -12.92
C THR A 75 -3.02 -4.32 -14.07
N PRO A 76 -3.10 -4.89 -15.27
CA PRO A 76 -3.75 -4.23 -16.41
C PRO A 76 -5.21 -3.82 -16.17
N SER A 77 -5.98 -4.63 -15.45
CA SER A 77 -7.35 -4.29 -15.09
C SER A 77 -7.41 -3.06 -14.18
N GLN A 78 -6.52 -2.97 -13.19
CA GLN A 78 -6.38 -1.80 -12.32
C GLN A 78 -5.89 -0.57 -13.10
N TYR A 79 -4.91 -0.75 -14.01
CA TYR A 79 -4.42 0.30 -14.90
C TYR A 79 -5.58 0.91 -15.69
N PHE A 80 -6.38 0.07 -16.35
CA PHE A 80 -7.51 0.51 -17.15
C PHE A 80 -8.58 1.23 -16.31
N LYS A 81 -8.85 0.74 -15.10
CA LYS A 81 -9.93 1.24 -14.24
C LYS A 81 -9.55 2.48 -13.45
N TYR A 82 -8.31 2.57 -12.97
CA TYR A 82 -7.88 3.62 -12.03
C TYR A 82 -6.86 4.59 -12.63
N GLY A 83 -6.44 4.37 -13.88
CA GLY A 83 -5.54 5.25 -14.59
C GLY A 83 -6.06 6.67 -14.71
N VAL A 84 -5.17 7.64 -14.55
CA VAL A 84 -5.45 9.07 -14.64
C VAL A 84 -4.42 9.70 -15.56
N ASP A 85 -4.88 10.32 -16.63
CA ASP A 85 -4.10 11.26 -17.43
C ASP A 85 -4.00 12.57 -16.63
N PHE A 86 -2.88 12.74 -15.93
CA PHE A 86 -2.69 13.89 -15.05
C PHE A 86 -1.93 15.04 -15.71
N ASP A 87 -1.08 14.73 -16.67
CA ASP A 87 -0.35 15.76 -17.44
C ASP A 87 -1.16 16.29 -18.63
N GLY A 88 -2.29 15.65 -18.98
CA GLY A 88 -3.26 16.15 -19.95
C GLY A 88 -2.83 15.95 -21.39
N ASP A 89 -1.99 14.94 -21.67
CA ASP A 89 -1.50 14.65 -23.03
C ASP A 89 -2.50 13.83 -23.88
N GLY A 90 -3.63 13.41 -23.26
CA GLY A 90 -4.71 12.69 -23.91
C GLY A 90 -4.60 11.16 -23.77
N ARG A 91 -3.67 10.65 -23.00
CA ARG A 91 -3.50 9.22 -22.71
C ARG A 91 -3.08 9.00 -21.26
N VAL A 92 -3.29 7.81 -20.76
CA VAL A 92 -2.73 7.41 -19.46
C VAL A 92 -1.41 6.67 -19.72
N ASP A 93 -0.29 7.15 -19.19
CA ASP A 93 1.02 6.49 -19.33
C ASP A 93 1.70 6.30 -17.98
N MET A 94 1.33 5.25 -17.25
CA MET A 94 1.92 4.96 -15.94
C MET A 94 3.35 4.38 -16.04
N ILE A 95 3.88 4.15 -17.23
CA ILE A 95 5.25 3.63 -17.43
C ILE A 95 6.24 4.78 -17.58
N HIS A 96 5.90 5.78 -18.40
CA HIS A 96 6.84 6.85 -18.77
C HIS A 96 6.45 8.21 -18.17
N SER A 97 5.15 8.43 -17.81
CA SER A 97 4.69 9.64 -17.14
C SER A 97 4.64 9.44 -15.62
N THR A 98 5.60 10.03 -14.90
CA THR A 98 5.57 10.06 -13.42
C THR A 98 4.31 10.74 -12.88
N PRO A 99 3.82 11.88 -13.43
CA PRO A 99 2.55 12.47 -13.01
C PRO A 99 1.37 11.50 -13.07
N ASP A 100 1.22 10.75 -14.16
CA ASP A 100 0.15 9.77 -14.34
C ASP A 100 0.28 8.61 -13.36
N ALA A 101 1.48 8.06 -13.21
CA ALA A 101 1.74 6.98 -12.26
C ALA A 101 1.37 7.39 -10.82
N LEU A 102 1.74 8.62 -10.42
CA LEU A 102 1.43 9.14 -9.10
C LEU A 102 -0.07 9.42 -8.91
N ALA A 103 -0.72 10.01 -9.89
CA ALA A 103 -2.15 10.31 -9.82
C ALA A 103 -2.99 9.04 -9.83
N SER A 104 -2.63 8.08 -10.67
CA SER A 104 -3.29 6.76 -10.74
C SER A 104 -3.15 5.99 -9.44
N ALA A 105 -1.94 5.96 -8.84
CA ALA A 105 -1.74 5.35 -7.54
C ALA A 105 -2.58 6.02 -6.44
N ALA A 106 -2.68 7.36 -6.45
CA ALA A 106 -3.55 8.07 -5.52
C ALA A 106 -5.03 7.75 -5.74
N ASN A 107 -5.46 7.61 -6.99
CA ASN A 107 -6.83 7.23 -7.33
C ASN A 107 -7.16 5.80 -6.89
N LEU A 108 -6.23 4.85 -7.04
CA LEU A 108 -6.36 3.49 -6.52
C LEU A 108 -6.51 3.49 -4.99
N MET A 109 -5.63 4.20 -4.27
CA MET A 109 -5.73 4.29 -2.80
C MET A 109 -7.05 4.93 -2.35
N LYS A 110 -7.57 5.92 -3.08
CA LYS A 110 -8.90 6.50 -2.85
C LYS A 110 -10.00 5.45 -3.01
N SER A 111 -9.89 4.55 -3.98
CA SER A 111 -10.87 3.47 -4.18
C SER A 111 -10.88 2.46 -3.04
N PHE A 112 -9.75 2.31 -2.34
CA PHE A 112 -9.64 1.49 -1.12
C PHE A 112 -10.13 2.20 0.15
N GLY A 113 -10.72 3.40 0.01
CA GLY A 113 -11.32 4.15 1.11
C GLY A 113 -10.39 5.14 1.81
N TRP A 114 -9.27 5.52 1.18
CA TRP A 114 -8.39 6.55 1.74
C TRP A 114 -9.11 7.87 1.98
N GLN A 115 -9.02 8.38 3.20
CA GLN A 115 -9.59 9.66 3.62
C GLN A 115 -8.49 10.70 3.85
N ARG A 116 -8.58 11.81 3.12
CA ARG A 116 -7.60 12.91 3.27
C ARG A 116 -7.66 13.50 4.68
N GLY A 117 -6.48 13.72 5.28
CA GLY A 117 -6.37 14.32 6.61
C GLY A 117 -6.54 13.35 7.78
N GLN A 118 -6.93 12.11 7.52
CA GLN A 118 -6.99 11.08 8.55
C GLN A 118 -5.63 10.38 8.72
N PRO A 119 -5.27 9.97 9.93
CA PRO A 119 -4.05 9.21 10.18
C PRO A 119 -4.14 7.80 9.55
N TRP A 120 -2.99 7.17 9.39
CA TRP A 120 -2.90 5.78 8.91
C TRP A 120 -2.15 4.88 9.87
N LEU A 121 -1.04 5.35 10.45
CA LEU A 121 -0.19 4.56 11.34
C LEU A 121 0.47 5.46 12.38
N GLN A 122 0.49 5.01 13.64
CA GLN A 122 1.18 5.71 14.73
C GLN A 122 1.95 4.72 15.58
N GLU A 123 3.24 4.97 15.79
CA GLU A 123 4.05 4.19 16.73
C GLU A 123 3.60 4.39 18.17
N VAL A 124 3.47 3.29 18.90
CA VAL A 124 3.06 3.29 20.31
C VAL A 124 3.98 2.41 21.15
N ARG A 125 3.91 2.57 22.46
CA ARG A 125 4.47 1.67 23.46
C ARG A 125 3.34 0.90 24.11
N VAL A 126 3.56 -0.38 24.31
CA VAL A 126 2.61 -1.27 24.97
C VAL A 126 3.12 -1.61 26.37
N PRO A 127 2.23 -1.78 27.38
CA PRO A 127 2.63 -2.24 28.72
C PRO A 127 3.07 -3.71 28.68
N ALA A 128 3.67 -4.18 29.78
CA ALA A 128 4.05 -5.58 29.91
C ALA A 128 2.81 -6.51 29.90
N GLU A 129 1.72 -6.05 30.49
CA GLU A 129 0.47 -6.79 30.56
C GLU A 129 -0.70 -5.94 30.02
N MET A 130 -1.47 -6.54 29.13
CA MET A 130 -2.70 -6.00 28.57
C MET A 130 -3.54 -7.14 27.98
N PRO A 131 -4.78 -6.92 27.55
CA PRO A 131 -5.56 -7.92 26.82
C PRO A 131 -4.96 -8.20 25.43
N TRP A 132 -3.94 -9.05 25.35
CA TRP A 132 -3.19 -9.31 24.12
C TRP A 132 -4.04 -9.92 22.99
N GLN A 133 -5.12 -10.63 23.34
CA GLN A 133 -6.09 -11.14 22.38
C GLN A 133 -6.80 -10.03 21.58
N GLU A 134 -6.80 -8.80 22.10
CA GLU A 134 -7.36 -7.64 21.42
C GLU A 134 -6.41 -7.01 20.39
N SER A 135 -5.16 -7.48 20.30
CA SER A 135 -4.26 -7.09 19.23
C SER A 135 -4.63 -7.77 17.91
N GLY A 136 -4.33 -7.11 16.79
CA GLY A 136 -4.64 -7.58 15.45
C GLY A 136 -5.56 -6.64 14.68
N LEU A 137 -5.53 -6.71 13.35
CA LEU A 137 -6.29 -5.80 12.47
C LEU A 137 -7.80 -5.93 12.61
N GLU A 138 -8.28 -7.11 13.00
CA GLU A 138 -9.71 -7.39 13.13
C GLU A 138 -10.30 -6.74 14.38
N ASN A 139 -9.50 -6.49 15.41
CA ASN A 139 -9.92 -5.94 16.67
C ASN A 139 -9.77 -4.41 16.67
N LYS A 140 -10.88 -3.70 16.64
CA LYS A 140 -10.93 -2.24 16.60
C LYS A 140 -11.48 -1.70 17.90
N HIS A 141 -10.72 -0.78 18.49
CA HIS A 141 -11.15 -0.08 19.69
C HIS A 141 -10.85 1.42 19.57
N PRO A 142 -11.63 2.28 20.22
CA PRO A 142 -11.31 3.70 20.28
C PRO A 142 -9.97 3.93 20.99
N ARG A 143 -9.22 4.96 20.62
CA ARG A 143 -7.95 5.31 21.27
C ARG A 143 -8.06 5.42 22.78
N SER A 144 -9.19 5.91 23.29
CA SER A 144 -9.48 5.96 24.74
C SER A 144 -9.42 4.58 25.41
N GLN A 145 -9.79 3.51 24.69
CA GLN A 145 -9.70 2.16 25.24
C GLN A 145 -8.25 1.65 25.25
N TRP A 146 -7.47 1.92 24.21
CA TRP A 146 -6.06 1.59 24.17
C TRP A 146 -5.29 2.30 25.30
N VAL A 147 -5.59 3.59 25.53
CA VAL A 147 -5.02 4.35 26.66
C VAL A 147 -5.38 3.71 28.01
N ARG A 148 -6.63 3.28 28.20
CA ARG A 148 -7.05 2.58 29.42
C ARG A 148 -6.31 1.26 29.64
N TRP A 149 -5.93 0.58 28.57
CA TRP A 149 -5.09 -0.63 28.63
C TRP A 149 -3.59 -0.34 28.76
N GLY A 150 -3.21 0.92 28.97
CA GLY A 150 -1.82 1.33 29.21
C GLY A 150 -1.00 1.58 27.95
N VAL A 151 -1.63 1.57 26.75
CA VAL A 151 -0.92 1.94 25.52
C VAL A 151 -0.65 3.45 25.54
N THR A 152 0.58 3.83 25.23
CA THR A 152 1.02 5.22 25.19
C THR A 152 1.64 5.55 23.83
N ALA A 153 1.65 6.79 23.40
CA ALA A 153 2.40 7.17 22.21
C ALA A 153 3.90 6.94 22.42
N ALA A 154 4.61 6.45 21.40
CA ALA A 154 6.06 6.38 21.44
C ALA A 154 6.69 7.77 21.60
N ARG A 155 6.01 8.80 21.08
CA ARG A 155 6.41 10.21 21.18
C ARG A 155 5.18 11.10 21.36
N GLY A 156 5.28 12.11 22.21
CA GLY A 156 4.17 13.01 22.51
C GLY A 156 3.07 12.32 23.33
N GLN A 157 1.83 12.69 23.08
CA GLN A 157 0.66 12.14 23.78
C GLN A 157 -0.22 11.34 22.82
N LEU A 158 -0.80 10.25 23.31
CA LEU A 158 -1.87 9.52 22.65
C LEU A 158 -3.22 10.10 23.12
N PRO A 159 -3.99 10.77 22.27
CA PRO A 159 -5.29 11.29 22.67
C PRO A 159 -6.23 10.18 23.11
N ALA A 160 -6.91 10.37 24.23
CA ALA A 160 -7.93 9.45 24.72
C ALA A 160 -9.31 9.84 24.13
N ASP A 161 -9.45 9.71 22.82
CA ASP A 161 -10.66 10.03 22.07
C ASP A 161 -11.32 8.78 21.45
N ASN A 162 -12.33 8.99 20.63
CA ASN A 162 -13.11 7.92 20.02
C ASN A 162 -12.61 7.50 18.62
N LEU A 163 -11.44 7.97 18.18
CA LEU A 163 -10.90 7.52 16.90
C LEU A 163 -10.53 6.03 16.99
N GLU A 164 -11.17 5.24 16.17
CA GLU A 164 -10.92 3.79 16.13
C GLU A 164 -9.52 3.47 15.60
N ALA A 165 -8.89 2.48 16.23
CA ALA A 165 -7.62 1.94 15.80
C ALA A 165 -7.50 0.47 16.18
N SER A 166 -6.68 -0.27 15.45
CA SER A 166 -6.24 -1.64 15.79
C SER A 166 -4.78 -1.61 16.24
N LEU A 167 -4.45 -2.35 17.27
CA LEU A 167 -3.05 -2.53 17.68
C LEU A 167 -2.40 -3.63 16.84
N ILE A 168 -1.37 -3.29 16.09
CA ILE A 168 -0.61 -4.25 15.30
C ILE A 168 0.81 -4.40 15.82
N LEU A 169 1.29 -5.64 15.82
CA LEU A 169 2.58 -6.09 16.34
C LEU A 169 3.32 -6.86 15.25
N PRO A 170 3.83 -6.21 14.20
CA PRO A 170 4.38 -6.88 13.01
C PRO A 170 5.61 -7.74 13.32
N MET A 171 6.30 -7.47 14.42
CA MET A 171 7.46 -8.21 14.89
C MET A 171 7.23 -8.86 16.28
N GLY A 172 5.96 -9.04 16.66
CA GLY A 172 5.60 -9.57 17.98
C GLY A 172 5.63 -8.54 19.11
N ARG A 173 5.40 -9.01 20.35
CA ARG A 173 5.19 -8.14 21.54
C ARG A 173 6.42 -7.34 21.93
N LEU A 174 7.60 -7.81 21.64
CA LEU A 174 8.87 -7.16 21.98
C LEU A 174 9.32 -6.18 20.87
N GLY A 175 8.81 -6.32 19.66
CA GLY A 175 9.12 -5.44 18.56
C GLY A 175 8.36 -4.10 18.62
N PRO A 176 8.54 -3.25 17.61
CA PRO A 176 7.76 -2.02 17.44
C PRO A 176 6.26 -2.31 17.37
N ALA A 177 5.48 -1.52 18.09
CA ALA A 177 4.02 -1.59 18.12
C ALA A 177 3.41 -0.36 17.45
N PHE A 178 2.29 -0.54 16.77
CA PHE A 178 1.63 0.55 16.06
C PHE A 178 0.11 0.50 16.27
N LEU A 179 -0.51 1.67 16.35
CA LEU A 179 -1.93 1.84 16.11
C LEU A 179 -2.16 2.06 14.62
N ALA A 180 -2.89 1.14 14.00
CA ALA A 180 -3.36 1.18 12.64
C ALA A 180 -4.75 1.82 12.60
N TYR A 181 -4.87 2.97 11.94
CA TYR A 181 -6.10 3.74 11.79
C TYR A 181 -6.87 3.34 10.52
N PRO A 182 -8.12 3.82 10.30
CA PRO A 182 -8.91 3.42 9.13
C PRO A 182 -8.19 3.54 7.78
N ASN A 183 -7.33 4.56 7.59
CA ASN A 183 -6.53 4.69 6.37
C ASN A 183 -5.48 3.57 6.17
N PHE A 184 -5.10 2.85 7.22
CA PHE A 184 -4.20 1.71 7.10
C PHE A 184 -4.83 0.57 6.28
N LYS A 185 -6.17 0.48 6.28
CA LYS A 185 -6.88 -0.48 5.45
C LYS A 185 -6.48 -0.37 3.96
N ALA A 186 -6.28 0.84 3.45
CA ALA A 186 -5.90 1.03 2.06
C ALA A 186 -4.53 0.39 1.72
N TYR A 187 -3.61 0.33 2.68
CA TYR A 187 -2.34 -0.40 2.50
C TYR A 187 -2.55 -1.92 2.46
N ILE A 188 -3.43 -2.44 3.30
CA ILE A 188 -3.76 -3.88 3.34
C ILE A 188 -4.52 -4.30 2.06
N GLU A 189 -5.41 -3.46 1.54
CA GLU A 189 -6.08 -3.72 0.26
C GLU A 189 -5.09 -3.69 -0.93
N TRP A 190 -4.06 -2.85 -0.84
CA TRP A 190 -3.00 -2.83 -1.84
C TRP A 190 -2.08 -4.05 -1.72
N ASN A 191 -1.72 -4.47 -0.51
CA ASN A 191 -0.90 -5.66 -0.27
C ASN A 191 -1.31 -6.33 1.05
N ALA A 192 -1.81 -7.55 0.97
CA ALA A 192 -2.33 -8.29 2.13
C ALA A 192 -1.26 -8.68 3.16
N ALA A 193 0.03 -8.56 2.85
CA ALA A 193 1.11 -8.90 3.78
C ALA A 193 1.28 -7.80 4.85
N LEU A 194 0.94 -8.11 6.10
CA LEU A 194 0.97 -7.15 7.21
C LEU A 194 2.32 -6.45 7.36
N VAL A 195 3.43 -7.20 7.30
CA VAL A 195 4.78 -6.63 7.45
C VAL A 195 5.09 -5.67 6.31
N TYR A 196 4.76 -6.04 5.06
CA TYR A 196 4.97 -5.19 3.90
C TYR A 196 4.15 -3.90 3.99
N SER A 197 2.85 -4.02 4.27
CA SER A 197 1.93 -2.88 4.41
C SER A 197 2.32 -1.97 5.57
N THR A 198 2.77 -2.53 6.70
CA THR A 198 3.29 -1.73 7.82
C THR A 198 4.57 -1.00 7.42
N THR A 199 5.49 -1.65 6.70
CA THR A 199 6.71 -1.03 6.21
C THR A 199 6.41 0.12 5.25
N ALA A 200 5.51 -0.09 4.29
CA ALA A 200 5.07 0.95 3.37
C ALA A 200 4.40 2.12 4.11
N ALA A 201 3.46 1.84 5.00
CA ALA A 201 2.77 2.86 5.80
C ALA A 201 3.74 3.64 6.70
N TYR A 202 4.70 2.95 7.30
CA TYR A 202 5.76 3.58 8.09
C TYR A 202 6.67 4.45 7.22
N PHE A 203 7.09 3.96 6.05
CA PHE A 203 7.87 4.77 5.10
C PHE A 203 7.14 6.07 4.73
N GLY A 204 5.81 6.02 4.60
CA GLY A 204 4.98 7.21 4.43
C GLY A 204 5.07 8.21 5.58
N THR A 205 5.12 7.73 6.82
CA THR A 205 5.33 8.63 7.96
C THR A 205 6.69 9.31 7.90
N ARG A 206 7.72 8.58 7.43
CA ARG A 206 9.08 9.12 7.23
C ARG A 206 9.11 10.21 6.15
N LEU A 207 8.45 9.99 5.03
CA LEU A 207 8.32 11.00 3.96
C LEU A 207 7.52 12.23 4.42
N ALA A 208 6.59 12.05 5.36
CA ALA A 208 5.86 13.15 6.00
C ALA A 208 6.67 13.87 7.09
N GLY A 209 7.96 13.50 7.31
CA GLY A 209 8.85 14.15 8.25
C GLY A 209 8.92 13.51 9.65
N ALA A 210 8.25 12.37 9.87
CA ALA A 210 8.35 11.68 11.16
C ALA A 210 9.79 11.13 11.37
N PRO A 211 10.29 11.13 12.62
CA PRO A 211 11.59 10.54 12.94
C PRO A 211 11.56 8.99 12.83
N PRO A 212 12.73 8.31 12.83
CA PRO A 212 12.79 6.85 12.87
C PRO A 212 12.01 6.29 14.07
N PHE A 213 11.40 5.10 13.91
CA PHE A 213 10.78 4.39 15.03
C PHE A 213 11.84 3.89 16.03
N GLY A 214 11.40 3.62 17.25
CA GLY A 214 12.23 3.05 18.29
C GLY A 214 12.41 1.53 18.14
N GLN A 215 13.16 0.94 19.07
CA GLN A 215 13.43 -0.51 19.08
C GLN A 215 12.23 -1.33 19.63
N GLY A 216 11.10 -0.68 19.95
CA GLY A 216 9.98 -1.32 20.62
C GLY A 216 10.27 -1.59 22.09
N ASN A 217 9.65 -2.66 22.63
CA ASN A 217 9.84 -3.12 24.02
C ASN A 217 10.93 -4.19 24.14
N GLY A 218 11.60 -4.55 23.04
CA GLY A 218 12.69 -5.52 23.03
C GLY A 218 13.96 -4.96 23.65
N GLN A 219 14.77 -5.85 24.22
CA GLN A 219 16.13 -5.50 24.57
C GLN A 219 16.99 -5.45 23.28
N PRO A 220 18.02 -4.59 23.21
CA PRO A 220 18.97 -4.64 22.09
C PRO A 220 19.57 -6.04 22.02
N VAL A 221 19.64 -6.59 20.80
CA VAL A 221 20.36 -7.83 20.52
C VAL A 221 21.85 -7.54 20.54
#